data_8e879864adb3a0480276ac832b34369d
#
_entry.id   8e879864adb3a0480276ac832b34369d
#
_cell.length_a   1.000
_cell.length_b   1.000
_cell.length_c   1.000
_cell.angle_alpha   90.00
_cell.angle_beta   90.00
_cell.angle_gamma   90.00
#
_symmetry.space_group_name_H-M   'P 1'
#
loop_
_entity.id
_entity.type
_entity.pdbx_description
1 polymer ?
#
loop_
_entity_poly.entity_id
_entity_poly.type
_entity_poly.pdbx_seq_one_letter_code
_entity_poly.pdbx_strand_id
1 'polypeptide(L)'
;MANRQTLLVDGIDLADKGATVLDYTGLTLAGFKDSGFKNPEGIDGVLDSPSTALSGLTGSVTVMFKGVSEKQVNAKYREFKQFIRSKSFWKLSTKEDPNFYRFGKFLGEHEHGSLTEVPVLGEATLIVKISIQFKDGYEYTNSVIRKPYTFKAADGGDKLPNPGRPTRQVRLELRANSQLNGYFRIEEKSSGQFVEFGTNSVLMEAGSIVMLNLGTFELIKISASQQATNIFRYIKRGAFFKVPTGEATIKIQYRANDTAAWTTTLPVTVEMFLNPSYY
;
A
#
# COMPACT_ATOMS: atom_id res chain seq x y z
N MET A 1 -10.67 -32.67 10.48
CA MET A 1 -10.80 -31.30 11.02
C MET A 1 -10.80 -30.35 9.82
N ALA A 2 -11.87 -29.61 9.59
CA ALA A 2 -11.90 -28.63 8.50
C ALA A 2 -10.83 -27.59 8.79
N ASN A 3 -9.93 -27.33 7.83
CA ASN A 3 -8.97 -26.24 7.89
C ASN A 3 -9.79 -24.94 8.12
N ARG A 4 -9.68 -24.37 9.32
CA ARG A 4 -10.27 -23.07 9.59
C ARG A 4 -9.47 -22.06 8.78
N GLN A 5 -10.10 -21.53 7.74
CA GLN A 5 -9.54 -20.40 7.02
C GLN A 5 -9.49 -19.21 7.97
N THR A 6 -8.36 -18.51 8.01
CA THR A 6 -8.16 -17.38 8.91
C THR A 6 -7.91 -16.13 8.10
N LEU A 7 -8.80 -15.15 8.24
CA LEU A 7 -8.66 -13.83 7.62
C LEU A 7 -8.18 -12.82 8.67
N LEU A 8 -7.07 -12.18 8.37
CA LEU A 8 -6.52 -11.07 9.14
C LEU A 8 -6.94 -9.74 8.52
N VAL A 9 -7.42 -8.84 9.35
CA VAL A 9 -7.82 -7.47 8.99
C VAL A 9 -6.93 -6.50 9.76
N ASP A 10 -6.01 -5.83 9.06
CA ASP A 10 -4.91 -5.06 9.67
C ASP A 10 -4.10 -5.89 10.70
N GLY A 11 -3.91 -7.18 10.44
CA GLY A 11 -3.21 -8.09 11.34
C GLY A 11 -4.07 -8.62 12.51
N ILE A 12 -5.31 -8.19 12.64
CA ILE A 12 -6.26 -8.68 13.66
C ILE A 12 -7.02 -9.87 13.10
N ASP A 13 -7.00 -10.99 13.80
CA ASP A 13 -7.82 -12.16 13.45
C ASP A 13 -9.31 -11.82 13.65
N LEU A 14 -10.15 -12.10 12.66
CA LEU A 14 -11.59 -11.88 12.78
C LEU A 14 -12.20 -12.73 13.90
N ALA A 15 -11.59 -13.84 14.27
CA ALA A 15 -12.01 -14.63 15.43
C ALA A 15 -11.93 -13.83 16.74
N ASP A 16 -10.95 -12.94 16.89
CA ASP A 16 -10.82 -12.04 18.07
C ASP A 16 -11.93 -11.00 18.11
N LYS A 17 -12.66 -10.82 17.01
CA LYS A 17 -13.86 -9.98 16.90
C LYS A 17 -15.15 -10.81 16.97
N GLY A 18 -15.07 -12.06 17.41
CA GLY A 18 -16.20 -12.97 17.55
C GLY A 18 -16.75 -13.52 16.24
N ALA A 19 -16.04 -13.35 15.12
CA ALA A 19 -16.43 -13.77 13.79
C ALA A 19 -15.56 -14.95 13.31
N THR A 20 -16.10 -16.16 13.28
CA THR A 20 -15.41 -17.31 12.72
C THR A 20 -15.51 -17.29 11.21
N VAL A 21 -14.39 -17.22 10.49
CA VAL A 21 -14.36 -17.27 9.04
C VAL A 21 -14.66 -18.69 8.58
N LEU A 22 -15.65 -18.84 7.71
CA LEU A 22 -16.02 -20.11 7.08
C LEU A 22 -15.40 -20.24 5.69
N ASP A 23 -15.42 -19.13 4.92
CA ASP A 23 -14.93 -19.08 3.55
C ASP A 23 -14.59 -17.64 3.16
N TYR A 24 -13.70 -17.47 2.18
CA TYR A 24 -13.42 -16.19 1.55
C TYR A 24 -13.02 -16.36 0.08
N THR A 25 -13.29 -15.33 -0.74
CA THR A 25 -12.93 -15.28 -2.16
C THR A 25 -12.22 -13.97 -2.48
N GLY A 26 -11.41 -14.00 -3.55
CA GLY A 26 -10.71 -12.82 -4.06
C GLY A 26 -9.43 -12.44 -3.29
N LEU A 27 -9.02 -13.18 -2.27
CA LEU A 27 -7.79 -12.93 -1.51
C LEU A 27 -6.58 -13.70 -2.05
N THR A 28 -6.81 -14.78 -2.78
CA THR A 28 -5.75 -15.59 -3.40
C THR A 28 -5.69 -15.36 -4.90
N LEU A 29 -4.50 -15.46 -5.49
CA LEU A 29 -4.29 -15.33 -6.95
C LEU A 29 -5.13 -16.29 -7.80
N ALA A 30 -5.55 -17.43 -7.24
CA ALA A 30 -6.37 -18.42 -7.94
C ALA A 30 -7.77 -17.90 -8.34
N GLY A 31 -8.25 -16.80 -7.73
CA GLY A 31 -9.53 -16.16 -8.06
C GLY A 31 -9.52 -15.27 -9.30
N PHE A 32 -8.37 -15.06 -9.94
CA PHE A 32 -8.23 -14.11 -11.07
C PHE A 32 -8.39 -14.72 -12.46
N LYS A 33 -8.85 -15.96 -12.58
CA LYS A 33 -8.91 -16.64 -13.89
C LYS A 33 -9.91 -16.07 -14.89
N ASP A 34 -10.81 -15.18 -14.51
CA ASP A 34 -11.89 -14.71 -15.39
C ASP A 34 -12.21 -13.22 -15.32
N SER A 35 -11.23 -12.34 -15.30
CA SER A 35 -11.47 -11.01 -15.81
C SER A 35 -11.42 -11.11 -17.34
N GLY A 36 -12.59 -11.22 -17.97
CA GLY A 36 -12.72 -11.30 -19.41
C GLY A 36 -12.08 -10.11 -20.10
N PHE A 37 -10.81 -10.21 -20.44
CA PHE A 37 -10.19 -9.35 -21.41
C PHE A 37 -10.82 -9.65 -22.76
N LYS A 38 -11.79 -8.85 -23.16
CA LYS A 38 -12.17 -8.78 -24.56
C LYS A 38 -11.03 -8.08 -25.28
N ASN A 39 -10.23 -8.83 -26.02
CA ASN A 39 -9.37 -8.25 -27.03
C ASN A 39 -10.27 -7.44 -27.97
N PRO A 40 -9.99 -6.14 -28.20
CA PRO A 40 -10.64 -5.43 -29.29
C PRO A 40 -10.32 -6.19 -30.58
N GLU A 41 -11.35 -6.50 -31.38
CA GLU A 41 -11.17 -7.17 -32.67
C GLU A 41 -10.13 -6.39 -33.51
N GLY A 42 -9.07 -7.08 -33.93
CA GLY A 42 -8.07 -6.55 -34.85
C GLY A 42 -6.76 -6.06 -34.22
N ILE A 43 -6.52 -6.31 -32.94
CA ILE A 43 -5.21 -5.98 -32.32
C ILE A 43 -4.58 -7.28 -31.79
N ASP A 44 -3.56 -7.77 -32.49
CA ASP A 44 -2.67 -8.82 -32.00
C ASP A 44 -1.71 -8.20 -30.98
N GLY A 45 -1.97 -8.41 -29.71
CA GLY A 45 -1.14 -7.98 -28.60
C GLY A 45 -1.96 -7.50 -27.42
N VAL A 46 -1.51 -7.82 -26.23
CA VAL A 46 -2.07 -7.27 -24.99
C VAL A 46 -1.66 -5.79 -24.94
N LEU A 47 -2.60 -4.89 -25.21
CA LEU A 47 -2.43 -3.48 -24.91
C LEU A 47 -2.31 -3.36 -23.39
N ASP A 48 -1.09 -3.25 -22.90
CA ASP A 48 -0.79 -2.91 -21.53
C ASP A 48 -1.15 -1.43 -21.34
N SER A 49 -2.47 -1.17 -21.25
CA SER A 49 -2.96 0.16 -20.93
C SER A 49 -2.59 0.44 -19.48
N PRO A 50 -1.72 1.42 -19.20
CA PRO A 50 -1.39 1.78 -17.82
C PRO A 50 -2.59 2.29 -17.03
N SER A 51 -3.74 2.43 -17.66
CA SER A 51 -5.01 2.85 -17.05
C SER A 51 -5.99 1.70 -16.79
N THR A 52 -5.66 0.45 -17.10
CA THR A 52 -6.42 -0.68 -16.57
C THR A 52 -6.12 -0.83 -15.08
N ALA A 53 -6.50 0.20 -14.35
CA ALA A 53 -6.92 -0.01 -12.99
C ALA A 53 -7.95 -1.13 -13.06
N LEU A 54 -7.65 -2.29 -12.49
CA LEU A 54 -8.62 -3.35 -12.25
C LEU A 54 -9.63 -2.80 -11.23
N SER A 55 -10.38 -1.78 -11.65
CA SER A 55 -11.46 -1.20 -10.90
C SER A 55 -12.59 -2.19 -10.92
N GLY A 56 -12.95 -2.72 -9.77
CA GLY A 56 -14.11 -3.57 -9.63
C GLY A 56 -13.85 -5.02 -9.26
N LEU A 57 -12.63 -5.37 -8.86
CA LEU A 57 -12.41 -6.68 -8.25
C LEU A 57 -13.19 -6.77 -6.95
N THR A 58 -14.10 -7.71 -6.91
CA THR A 58 -14.91 -8.01 -5.72
C THR A 58 -14.56 -9.39 -5.21
N GLY A 59 -14.58 -9.51 -3.91
CA GLY A 59 -14.51 -10.77 -3.21
C GLY A 59 -15.61 -10.84 -2.17
N SER A 60 -15.57 -11.88 -1.37
CA SER A 60 -16.49 -12.00 -0.23
C SER A 60 -15.82 -12.75 0.91
N VAL A 61 -16.34 -12.54 2.11
CA VAL A 61 -16.04 -13.36 3.28
C VAL A 61 -17.35 -13.85 3.89
N THR A 62 -17.41 -15.13 4.18
CA THR A 62 -18.52 -15.74 4.92
C THR A 62 -18.07 -15.95 6.36
N VAL A 63 -18.75 -15.32 7.29
CA VAL A 63 -18.44 -15.38 8.72
C VAL A 63 -19.60 -15.95 9.51
N MET A 64 -19.27 -16.64 10.59
CA MET A 64 -20.23 -17.23 11.52
C MET A 64 -20.06 -16.63 12.90
N PHE A 65 -21.18 -16.21 13.50
CA PHE A 65 -21.27 -15.78 14.88
C PHE A 65 -22.01 -16.83 15.69
N LYS A 66 -21.46 -17.19 16.84
CA LYS A 66 -22.06 -18.13 17.79
C LYS A 66 -22.32 -17.47 19.14
N GLY A 67 -23.40 -17.86 19.79
CA GLY A 67 -23.77 -17.41 21.14
C GLY A 67 -24.79 -18.34 21.78
N VAL A 68 -25.05 -18.11 23.04
CA VAL A 68 -26.04 -18.89 23.82
C VAL A 68 -27.48 -18.40 23.55
N SER A 69 -27.64 -17.28 22.82
CA SER A 69 -28.95 -16.74 22.45
C SER A 69 -28.84 -15.84 21.22
N GLU A 70 -29.95 -15.65 20.50
CA GLU A 70 -30.04 -14.68 19.40
C GLU A 70 -29.59 -13.27 19.80
N LYS A 71 -29.94 -12.81 20.99
CA LYS A 71 -29.56 -11.49 21.51
C LYS A 71 -28.03 -11.35 21.55
N GLN A 72 -27.33 -12.39 22.02
CA GLN A 72 -25.87 -12.37 22.11
C GLN A 72 -25.23 -12.40 20.73
N VAL A 73 -25.74 -13.23 19.82
CA VAL A 73 -25.24 -13.31 18.43
C VAL A 73 -25.43 -11.98 17.72
N ASN A 74 -26.61 -11.37 17.85
CA ASN A 74 -26.88 -10.07 17.26
C ASN A 74 -26.02 -8.95 17.85
N ALA A 75 -25.68 -9.01 19.15
CA ALA A 75 -24.74 -8.07 19.76
C ALA A 75 -23.33 -8.20 19.14
N LYS A 76 -22.78 -9.41 19.06
CA LYS A 76 -21.49 -9.68 18.41
C LYS A 76 -21.45 -9.20 16.96
N TYR A 77 -22.53 -9.44 16.20
CA TYR A 77 -22.63 -8.99 14.83
C TYR A 77 -22.67 -7.45 14.72
N ARG A 78 -23.34 -6.75 15.63
CA ARG A 78 -23.33 -5.26 15.66
C ARG A 78 -21.94 -4.71 15.94
N GLU A 79 -21.23 -5.26 16.91
CA GLU A 79 -19.84 -4.87 17.23
C GLU A 79 -18.91 -5.12 16.03
N PHE A 80 -19.04 -6.29 15.41
CA PHE A 80 -18.30 -6.60 14.19
C PHE A 80 -18.60 -5.62 13.07
N LYS A 81 -19.87 -5.24 12.83
CA LYS A 81 -20.22 -4.23 11.83
C LYS A 81 -19.60 -2.86 12.12
N GLN A 82 -19.55 -2.46 13.39
CA GLN A 82 -18.88 -1.21 13.78
C GLN A 82 -17.37 -1.30 13.48
N PHE A 83 -16.74 -2.43 13.79
CA PHE A 83 -15.34 -2.66 13.49
C PHE A 83 -15.05 -2.53 11.99
N ILE A 84 -15.71 -3.30 11.13
CA ILE A 84 -15.43 -3.29 9.67
C ILE A 84 -15.78 -1.96 8.98
N ARG A 85 -16.61 -1.12 9.60
CA ARG A 85 -16.99 0.21 9.10
C ARG A 85 -16.09 1.34 9.61
N SER A 86 -15.19 1.07 10.54
CA SER A 86 -14.36 2.11 11.18
C SER A 86 -13.30 2.68 10.24
N LYS A 87 -13.02 2.01 9.11
CA LYS A 87 -12.07 2.47 8.08
C LYS A 87 -12.64 2.30 6.68
N SER A 88 -12.15 3.12 5.75
CA SER A 88 -12.52 3.03 4.33
C SER A 88 -11.86 1.84 3.63
N PHE A 89 -10.61 1.53 3.96
CA PHE A 89 -9.87 0.39 3.43
C PHE A 89 -9.08 -0.30 4.54
N TRP A 90 -8.98 -1.62 4.41
CA TRP A 90 -8.30 -2.51 5.34
C TRP A 90 -7.21 -3.28 4.61
N LYS A 91 -6.13 -3.58 5.29
CA LYS A 91 -5.18 -4.60 4.85
C LYS A 91 -5.78 -5.97 5.15
N LEU A 92 -6.04 -6.74 4.11
CA LEU A 92 -6.61 -8.08 4.19
C LEU A 92 -5.52 -9.09 3.84
N SER A 93 -5.20 -9.98 4.76
CA SER A 93 -4.22 -11.06 4.58
C SER A 93 -4.77 -12.36 5.18
N THR A 94 -4.10 -13.47 4.92
CA THR A 94 -4.41 -14.74 5.54
C THR A 94 -3.36 -15.10 6.58
N LYS A 95 -3.68 -15.98 7.51
CA LYS A 95 -2.72 -16.44 8.51
C LYS A 95 -1.67 -17.37 7.89
N GLU A 96 -2.04 -18.04 6.81
CA GLU A 96 -1.17 -18.89 6.03
C GLU A 96 -0.07 -18.08 5.33
N ASP A 97 -0.43 -16.85 4.90
CA ASP A 97 0.49 -15.92 4.26
C ASP A 97 0.32 -14.48 4.77
N PRO A 98 0.78 -14.19 5.99
CA PRO A 98 0.60 -12.88 6.62
C PRO A 98 1.50 -11.79 6.02
N ASN A 99 2.48 -12.18 5.21
CA ASN A 99 3.41 -11.25 4.57
C ASN A 99 2.80 -10.54 3.37
N PHE A 100 1.79 -11.14 2.75
CA PHE A 100 1.08 -10.55 1.61
C PHE A 100 -0.30 -10.09 2.03
N TYR A 101 -0.73 -8.96 1.49
CA TYR A 101 -2.04 -8.39 1.76
C TYR A 101 -2.60 -7.65 0.56
N ARG A 102 -3.92 -7.46 0.58
CA ARG A 102 -4.66 -6.60 -0.35
C ARG A 102 -5.39 -5.52 0.40
N PHE A 103 -5.58 -4.39 -0.24
CA PHE A 103 -6.46 -3.36 0.31
C PHE A 103 -7.89 -3.64 -0.13
N GLY A 104 -8.77 -3.92 0.83
CA GLY A 104 -10.19 -4.17 0.62
C GLY A 104 -11.08 -3.30 1.49
N LYS A 105 -12.26 -2.98 0.94
CA LYS A 105 -13.34 -2.29 1.64
C LYS A 105 -14.49 -3.24 1.80
N PHE A 106 -14.97 -3.43 3.02
CA PHE A 106 -16.20 -4.17 3.26
C PHE A 106 -17.40 -3.34 2.80
N LEU A 107 -18.24 -3.93 1.95
CA LEU A 107 -19.44 -3.28 1.46
C LEU A 107 -20.57 -3.39 2.49
N GLY A 108 -21.48 -2.42 2.45
CA GLY A 108 -22.57 -2.36 3.44
C GLY A 108 -23.69 -3.37 3.24
N GLU A 109 -23.77 -3.95 2.04
CA GLU A 109 -24.76 -4.98 1.70
C GLU A 109 -24.25 -6.34 2.13
N HIS A 110 -25.02 -7.00 2.96
CA HIS A 110 -24.67 -8.30 3.52
C HIS A 110 -25.80 -9.29 3.18
N GLU A 111 -25.43 -10.43 2.64
CA GLU A 111 -26.37 -11.54 2.54
C GLU A 111 -26.42 -12.24 3.90
N HIS A 112 -27.59 -12.18 4.55
CA HIS A 112 -27.83 -12.90 5.77
C HIS A 112 -28.20 -14.35 5.44
N GLY A 113 -27.44 -15.30 5.97
CA GLY A 113 -27.93 -16.66 6.16
C GLY A 113 -29.00 -16.70 7.25
N SER A 114 -29.73 -17.79 7.33
CA SER A 114 -30.72 -17.98 8.39
C SER A 114 -30.04 -17.97 9.76
N LEU A 115 -30.60 -17.17 10.68
CA LEU A 115 -30.32 -17.31 12.10
C LEU A 115 -30.92 -18.65 12.55
N THR A 116 -30.08 -19.59 12.97
CA THR A 116 -30.53 -20.88 13.46
C THR A 116 -30.38 -20.92 14.97
N GLU A 117 -31.48 -21.03 15.68
CA GLU A 117 -31.50 -21.38 17.10
C GLU A 117 -31.70 -22.86 17.23
N VAL A 118 -30.88 -23.53 18.03
CA VAL A 118 -31.10 -24.94 18.42
C VAL A 118 -31.46 -24.94 19.90
N PRO A 119 -32.79 -24.92 20.21
CA PRO A 119 -33.27 -24.71 21.57
C PRO A 119 -32.77 -25.76 22.56
N VAL A 120 -32.56 -27.00 22.09
CA VAL A 120 -32.13 -28.13 22.94
C VAL A 120 -30.68 -28.01 23.40
N LEU A 121 -29.82 -27.23 22.65
CA LEU A 121 -28.41 -27.06 22.98
C LEU A 121 -28.11 -25.67 23.55
N GLY A 122 -29.09 -24.77 23.59
CA GLY A 122 -28.88 -23.38 24.04
C GLY A 122 -27.84 -22.65 23.17
N GLU A 123 -27.75 -22.96 21.90
CA GLU A 123 -26.84 -22.33 20.93
C GLU A 123 -27.62 -21.58 19.87
N ALA A 124 -27.19 -20.35 19.59
CA ALA A 124 -27.64 -19.57 18.44
C ALA A 124 -26.47 -19.34 17.47
N THR A 125 -26.75 -19.43 16.19
CA THR A 125 -25.74 -19.26 15.13
C THR A 125 -26.28 -18.35 14.04
N LEU A 126 -25.48 -17.34 13.63
CA LEU A 126 -25.76 -16.48 12.50
C LEU A 126 -24.62 -16.58 11.49
N ILE A 127 -24.94 -16.87 10.24
CA ILE A 127 -23.99 -16.86 9.14
C ILE A 127 -24.27 -15.65 8.26
N VAL A 128 -23.23 -14.89 7.93
CA VAL A 128 -23.31 -13.69 7.11
C VAL A 128 -22.24 -13.72 6.04
N LYS A 129 -22.64 -13.50 4.79
CA LYS A 129 -21.73 -13.28 3.68
C LYS A 129 -21.60 -11.78 3.44
N ILE A 130 -20.37 -11.28 3.42
CA ILE A 130 -20.04 -9.87 3.32
C ILE A 130 -19.21 -9.67 2.05
N SER A 131 -19.68 -8.81 1.17
CA SER A 131 -18.95 -8.46 -0.03
C SER A 131 -17.77 -7.55 0.28
N ILE A 132 -16.67 -7.75 -0.44
CA ILE A 132 -15.44 -6.96 -0.34
C ILE A 132 -15.16 -6.36 -1.72
N GLN A 133 -14.91 -5.06 -1.76
CA GLN A 133 -14.38 -4.37 -2.93
C GLN A 133 -12.89 -4.13 -2.72
N PHE A 134 -12.05 -4.68 -3.59
CA PHE A 134 -10.61 -4.41 -3.55
C PHE A 134 -10.30 -3.04 -4.18
N LYS A 135 -9.33 -2.35 -3.60
CA LYS A 135 -8.87 -1.04 -4.06
C LYS A 135 -8.31 -1.12 -5.48
N ASP A 136 -7.58 -2.20 -5.74
CA ASP A 136 -6.95 -2.52 -7.02
C ASP A 136 -6.71 -4.04 -7.11
N GLY A 137 -6.14 -4.48 -8.21
CA GLY A 137 -5.83 -5.90 -8.44
C GLY A 137 -4.50 -6.36 -7.86
N TYR A 138 -3.82 -5.52 -7.07
CA TYR A 138 -2.48 -5.83 -6.61
C TYR A 138 -2.45 -6.48 -5.25
N GLU A 139 -1.50 -7.37 -5.09
CA GLU A 139 -1.08 -7.91 -3.82
C GLU A 139 0.19 -7.17 -3.37
N TYR A 140 0.20 -6.76 -2.12
CA TYR A 140 1.28 -6.00 -1.50
C TYR A 140 2.00 -6.87 -0.48
N THR A 141 3.28 -6.63 -0.28
CA THR A 141 4.02 -7.30 0.80
C THR A 141 4.26 -6.38 1.98
N ASN A 142 4.28 -6.96 3.18
CA ASN A 142 4.75 -6.27 4.39
C ASN A 142 6.28 -6.13 4.40
N SER A 143 6.99 -6.88 3.56
CA SER A 143 8.44 -6.77 3.44
C SER A 143 8.81 -5.46 2.75
N VAL A 144 9.61 -4.65 3.43
CA VAL A 144 10.12 -3.40 2.89
C VAL A 144 11.57 -3.61 2.48
N ILE A 145 11.85 -3.40 1.20
CA ILE A 145 13.24 -3.33 0.74
C ILE A 145 13.79 -1.98 1.20
N ARG A 146 14.78 -2.01 2.10
CA ARG A 146 15.49 -0.83 2.60
C ARG A 146 16.89 -0.83 2.05
N LYS A 147 17.29 0.28 1.44
CA LYS A 147 18.61 0.43 0.83
C LYS A 147 19.15 1.84 1.06
N PRO A 148 20.35 1.99 1.64
CA PRO A 148 21.04 3.27 1.63
C PRO A 148 21.40 3.67 0.20
N TYR A 149 21.20 4.92 -0.14
CA TYR A 149 21.59 5.45 -1.45
C TYR A 149 23.09 5.70 -1.50
N THR A 150 23.74 5.15 -2.51
CA THR A 150 25.15 5.40 -2.82
C THR A 150 25.31 5.68 -4.30
N PHE A 151 25.63 6.90 -4.66
CA PHE A 151 25.83 7.24 -6.07
C PHE A 151 26.97 6.45 -6.68
N LYS A 152 26.68 5.75 -7.78
CA LYS A 152 27.65 5.01 -8.59
C LYS A 152 27.77 5.67 -9.96
N ALA A 153 28.95 6.23 -10.26
CA ALA A 153 29.19 6.96 -11.52
C ALA A 153 28.96 6.07 -12.75
N ALA A 154 29.37 4.80 -12.69
CA ALA A 154 29.20 3.85 -13.79
C ALA A 154 27.72 3.61 -14.15
N ASP A 155 26.82 3.63 -13.16
CA ASP A 155 25.39 3.42 -13.36
C ASP A 155 24.61 4.74 -13.55
N GLY A 156 25.26 5.88 -13.32
CA GLY A 156 24.65 7.21 -13.34
C GLY A 156 23.65 7.44 -12.20
N GLY A 157 23.68 6.62 -11.15
CA GLY A 157 22.78 6.65 -10.00
C GLY A 157 23.05 5.48 -9.06
N ASP A 158 22.05 5.09 -8.27
CA ASP A 158 22.06 3.85 -7.48
C ASP A 158 20.88 2.97 -7.87
N LYS A 159 21.07 1.68 -7.82
CA LYS A 159 20.11 0.67 -8.24
C LYS A 159 19.18 0.31 -7.09
N LEU A 160 17.87 0.40 -7.32
CA LEU A 160 16.83 -0.03 -6.41
C LEU A 160 16.16 -1.28 -7.00
N PRO A 161 16.31 -2.47 -6.39
CA PRO A 161 15.68 -3.67 -6.88
C PRO A 161 14.16 -3.59 -6.63
N ASN A 162 13.38 -3.94 -7.64
CA ASN A 162 11.93 -4.09 -7.54
C ASN A 162 11.53 -5.48 -8.08
N PRO A 163 11.44 -6.50 -7.22
CA PRO A 163 11.05 -7.84 -7.66
C PRO A 163 9.57 -7.94 -8.07
N GLY A 164 8.79 -6.91 -7.77
CA GLY A 164 7.38 -6.83 -8.11
C GLY A 164 7.13 -6.07 -9.41
N ARG A 165 5.90 -5.58 -9.54
CA ARG A 165 5.44 -4.75 -10.67
C ARG A 165 5.94 -3.32 -10.58
N PRO A 166 5.80 -2.53 -11.68
CA PRO A 166 6.03 -1.10 -11.62
C PRO A 166 5.20 -0.46 -10.51
N THR A 167 5.84 0.13 -9.53
CA THR A 167 5.18 0.64 -8.33
C THR A 167 5.58 2.06 -8.00
N ARG A 168 4.64 2.81 -7.38
CA ARG A 168 4.93 4.06 -6.67
C ARG A 168 5.09 3.88 -5.17
N GLN A 169 5.01 2.65 -4.66
CA GLN A 169 5.19 2.35 -3.23
C GLN A 169 6.66 2.51 -2.81
N VAL A 170 7.21 3.67 -3.13
CA VAL A 170 8.59 4.05 -2.86
C VAL A 170 8.59 5.29 -1.98
N ARG A 171 9.40 5.24 -0.94
CA ARG A 171 9.68 6.35 -0.04
C ARG A 171 11.18 6.60 0.00
N LEU A 172 11.56 7.85 -0.10
CA LEU A 172 12.93 8.30 0.07
C LEU A 172 13.01 9.18 1.31
N GLU A 173 13.96 8.91 2.17
CA GLU A 173 14.25 9.70 3.38
C GLU A 173 15.60 10.36 3.23
N LEU A 174 15.61 11.69 3.22
CA LEU A 174 16.82 12.53 3.20
C LEU A 174 17.06 13.05 4.62
N ARG A 175 18.20 12.73 5.21
CA ARG A 175 18.55 13.12 6.59
C ARG A 175 19.66 14.17 6.56
N ALA A 176 19.44 15.30 7.17
CA ALA A 176 20.40 16.39 7.26
C ALA A 176 21.20 16.30 8.56
N ASN A 177 22.54 16.34 8.45
CA ASN A 177 23.43 16.43 9.61
C ASN A 177 23.69 17.88 10.06
N SER A 178 23.41 18.84 9.17
CA SER A 178 23.53 20.29 9.42
C SER A 178 22.35 21.01 8.79
N GLN A 179 22.22 22.29 9.11
CA GLN A 179 21.23 23.14 8.45
C GLN A 179 21.52 23.22 6.95
N LEU A 180 20.49 23.07 6.13
CA LEU A 180 20.59 22.98 4.67
C LEU A 180 19.48 23.80 4.00
N ASN A 181 19.87 24.59 3.01
CA ASN A 181 19.02 25.18 1.98
C ASN A 181 19.29 24.49 0.65
N GLY A 182 18.56 24.87 -0.41
CA GLY A 182 18.81 24.40 -1.77
C GLY A 182 17.74 23.46 -2.29
N TYR A 183 18.10 22.73 -3.34
CA TYR A 183 17.15 21.94 -4.13
C TYR A 183 17.67 20.54 -4.35
N PHE A 184 16.74 19.61 -4.36
CA PHE A 184 16.98 18.20 -4.71
C PHE A 184 16.22 17.88 -5.99
N ARG A 185 16.84 17.06 -6.83
CA ARG A 185 16.23 16.42 -7.99
C ARG A 185 16.41 14.92 -7.87
N ILE A 186 15.31 14.20 -7.89
CA ILE A 186 15.27 12.75 -7.81
C ILE A 186 14.68 12.25 -9.13
N GLU A 187 15.44 11.46 -9.87
CA GLU A 187 15.14 11.01 -11.23
C GLU A 187 15.18 9.49 -11.29
N GLU A 188 14.20 8.88 -11.93
CA GLU A 188 14.26 7.51 -12.38
C GLU A 188 14.80 7.51 -13.83
N LYS A 189 15.97 6.89 -14.01
CA LYS A 189 16.79 7.04 -15.21
C LYS A 189 16.17 6.44 -16.46
N SER A 190 15.47 5.30 -16.35
CA SER A 190 14.93 4.60 -17.52
C SER A 190 13.76 5.37 -18.16
N SER A 191 12.91 5.99 -17.37
CA SER A 191 11.79 6.81 -17.83
C SER A 191 12.14 8.28 -18.02
N GLY A 192 13.26 8.76 -17.44
CA GLY A 192 13.63 10.16 -17.38
C GLY A 192 12.69 11.02 -16.51
N GLN A 193 11.72 10.38 -15.82
CA GLN A 193 10.81 11.09 -14.94
C GLN A 193 11.53 11.52 -13.65
N PHE A 194 11.21 12.71 -13.17
CA PHE A 194 11.86 13.25 -11.98
C PHE A 194 10.90 14.10 -11.13
N VAL A 195 11.28 14.28 -9.87
CA VAL A 195 10.70 15.28 -8.94
C VAL A 195 11.81 16.23 -8.51
N GLU A 196 11.56 17.53 -8.62
CA GLU A 196 12.44 18.57 -8.11
C GLU A 196 11.73 19.35 -7.01
N PHE A 197 12.38 19.47 -5.85
CA PHE A 197 11.86 20.21 -4.71
C PHE A 197 12.97 20.94 -3.97
N GLY A 198 12.62 22.01 -3.29
CA GLY A 198 13.57 22.79 -2.49
C GLY A 198 13.21 24.25 -2.38
N THR A 199 14.09 25.00 -1.74
CA THR A 199 13.96 26.43 -1.49
C THR A 199 15.33 27.08 -1.28
N ASN A 200 15.45 28.38 -1.59
CA ASN A 200 16.64 29.17 -1.24
C ASN A 200 16.72 29.49 0.28
N SER A 201 15.60 29.32 0.98
CA SER A 201 15.56 29.38 2.46
C SER A 201 15.93 28.03 3.08
N VAL A 202 15.94 27.96 4.42
CA VAL A 202 16.19 26.71 5.11
C VAL A 202 15.14 25.66 4.75
N LEU A 203 15.58 24.60 4.07
CA LEU A 203 14.77 23.44 3.75
C LEU A 203 14.78 22.44 4.91
N MET A 204 15.95 22.19 5.47
CA MET A 204 16.17 21.20 6.53
C MET A 204 17.02 21.82 7.64
N GLU A 205 16.64 21.60 8.89
CA GLU A 205 17.46 21.86 10.06
C GLU A 205 18.33 20.65 10.36
N ALA A 206 19.39 20.82 11.18
CA ALA A 206 20.20 19.72 11.65
C ALA A 206 19.34 18.65 12.36
N GLY A 207 19.53 17.38 12.02
CA GLY A 207 18.76 16.26 12.54
C GLY A 207 17.35 16.09 11.97
N SER A 208 16.92 16.96 11.05
CA SER A 208 15.63 16.80 10.38
C SER A 208 15.69 15.78 9.23
N ILE A 209 14.52 15.30 8.86
CA ILE A 209 14.32 14.36 7.74
C ILE A 209 13.32 14.98 6.77
N VAL A 210 13.65 14.95 5.48
CA VAL A 210 12.64 15.16 4.42
C VAL A 210 12.30 13.83 3.82
N MET A 211 11.01 13.50 3.84
CA MET A 211 10.44 12.28 3.31
C MET A 211 9.65 12.57 2.04
N LEU A 212 10.08 12.01 0.93
CA LEU A 212 9.35 11.98 -0.34
C LEU A 212 8.65 10.62 -0.48
N ASN A 213 7.33 10.60 -0.50
CA ASN A 213 6.55 9.40 -0.70
C ASN A 213 5.89 9.45 -2.09
N LEU A 214 6.36 8.60 -3.01
CA LEU A 214 5.85 8.57 -4.38
C LEU A 214 4.44 7.95 -4.46
N GLY A 215 4.10 7.06 -3.52
CA GLY A 215 2.82 6.35 -3.50
C GLY A 215 1.65 7.22 -3.03
N THR A 216 1.89 8.06 -2.03
CA THR A 216 0.87 8.96 -1.45
C THR A 216 0.95 10.37 -2.01
N PHE A 217 1.94 10.67 -2.86
CA PHE A 217 2.19 12.01 -3.41
C PHE A 217 2.47 13.06 -2.33
N GLU A 218 3.30 12.69 -1.35
CA GLU A 218 3.59 13.54 -0.20
C GLU A 218 5.05 13.95 -0.16
N LEU A 219 5.30 15.17 0.27
CA LEU A 219 6.60 15.67 0.68
C LEU A 219 6.46 16.23 2.09
N ILE A 220 7.08 15.55 3.06
CA ILE A 220 6.93 15.83 4.48
C ILE A 220 8.31 16.12 5.08
N LYS A 221 8.42 17.19 5.89
CA LYS A 221 9.57 17.42 6.76
C LYS A 221 9.24 16.96 8.16
N ILE A 222 10.12 16.15 8.74
CA ILE A 222 10.07 15.73 10.13
C ILE A 222 11.24 16.45 10.85
N SER A 223 10.91 17.30 11.81
CA SER A 223 11.93 18.02 12.60
C SER A 223 12.68 17.07 13.54
N ALA A 224 13.78 17.54 14.12
CA ALA A 224 14.51 16.79 15.16
C ALA A 224 13.62 16.45 16.38
N SER A 225 12.60 17.28 16.65
CA SER A 225 11.58 17.04 17.69
C SER A 225 10.42 16.14 17.24
N GLN A 226 10.55 15.41 16.12
CA GLN A 226 9.56 14.49 15.54
C GLN A 226 8.25 15.15 15.11
N GLN A 227 8.23 16.44 14.91
CA GLN A 227 7.04 17.13 14.35
C GLN A 227 7.04 17.01 12.83
N ALA A 228 5.95 16.49 12.29
CA ALA A 228 5.75 16.35 10.84
C ALA A 228 5.08 17.62 10.28
N THR A 229 5.63 18.15 9.18
CA THR A 229 5.08 19.29 8.45
C THR A 229 5.01 18.95 6.97
N ASN A 230 3.85 19.12 6.36
CA ASN A 230 3.71 19.00 4.92
C ASN A 230 4.39 20.19 4.23
N ILE A 231 5.36 19.88 3.37
CA ILE A 231 6.15 20.85 2.61
C ILE A 231 5.95 20.70 1.10
N PHE A 232 4.82 20.17 0.66
CA PHE A 232 4.48 19.94 -0.75
C PHE A 232 4.63 21.21 -1.62
N ARG A 233 4.39 22.40 -1.03
CA ARG A 233 4.59 23.70 -1.68
C ARG A 233 6.03 23.94 -2.19
N TYR A 234 7.00 23.17 -1.72
CA TYR A 234 8.39 23.26 -2.18
C TYR A 234 8.69 22.41 -3.42
N ILE A 235 7.72 21.64 -3.91
CA ILE A 235 7.84 20.99 -5.21
C ILE A 235 7.82 22.07 -6.28
N LYS A 236 8.86 22.08 -7.11
CA LYS A 236 9.05 23.09 -8.16
C LYS A 236 8.59 22.60 -9.52
N ARG A 237 8.96 21.36 -9.86
CA ARG A 237 8.62 20.76 -11.14
C ARG A 237 8.81 19.25 -11.13
N GLY A 238 8.32 18.61 -12.19
CA GLY A 238 8.40 17.17 -12.37
C GLY A 238 7.11 16.46 -11.99
N ALA A 239 7.18 15.14 -11.93
CA ALA A 239 6.06 14.27 -11.59
C ALA A 239 6.53 13.12 -10.71
N PHE A 240 5.65 12.64 -9.84
CA PHE A 240 5.89 11.43 -9.07
C PHE A 240 5.93 10.23 -10.02
N PHE A 241 7.06 9.56 -10.08
CA PHE A 241 7.30 8.46 -11.01
C PHE A 241 6.99 7.09 -10.41
N LYS A 242 6.94 6.08 -11.27
CA LYS A 242 6.90 4.67 -10.88
C LYS A 242 8.31 4.08 -10.96
N VAL A 243 8.62 3.19 -10.04
CA VAL A 243 9.82 2.34 -10.13
C VAL A 243 9.46 1.11 -10.96
N PRO A 244 10.16 0.85 -12.07
CA PRO A 244 9.88 -0.28 -12.96
C PRO A 244 10.13 -1.63 -12.29
N THR A 245 9.63 -2.71 -12.90
CA THR A 245 9.94 -4.09 -12.52
C THR A 245 11.41 -4.39 -12.76
N GLY A 246 11.98 -5.25 -11.94
CA GLY A 246 13.38 -5.67 -12.02
C GLY A 246 14.29 -4.74 -11.24
N GLU A 247 14.92 -3.79 -11.88
CA GLU A 247 15.86 -2.88 -11.24
C GLU A 247 15.70 -1.47 -11.80
N ALA A 248 15.46 -0.50 -10.91
CA ALA A 248 15.44 0.91 -11.27
C ALA A 248 16.78 1.59 -10.93
N THR A 249 17.23 2.49 -11.77
CA THR A 249 18.35 3.36 -11.44
C THR A 249 17.83 4.71 -10.97
N ILE A 250 17.99 5.01 -9.69
CA ILE A 250 17.61 6.27 -9.07
C ILE A 250 18.83 7.19 -9.03
N LYS A 251 18.68 8.38 -9.61
CA LYS A 251 19.69 9.43 -9.56
C LYS A 251 19.19 10.55 -8.65
N ILE A 252 19.99 10.90 -7.67
CA ILE A 252 19.70 12.03 -6.76
C ILE A 252 20.77 13.08 -6.96
N GLN A 253 20.34 14.32 -7.14
CA GLN A 253 21.20 15.48 -7.33
C GLN A 253 20.79 16.59 -6.37
N TYR A 254 21.76 17.43 -6.03
CA TYR A 254 21.59 18.57 -5.17
C TYR A 254 22.16 19.83 -5.83
N ARG A 255 21.60 20.99 -5.52
CA ARG A 255 22.18 22.31 -5.80
C ARG A 255 21.90 23.26 -4.66
N ALA A 256 22.85 24.10 -4.30
CA ALA A 256 22.76 24.98 -3.13
C ALA A 256 21.74 26.12 -3.26
N ASN A 257 21.45 26.53 -4.49
CA ASN A 257 20.46 27.57 -4.83
C ASN A 257 19.91 27.32 -6.26
N ASP A 258 18.99 28.14 -6.71
CA ASP A 258 18.30 27.98 -8.01
C ASP A 258 19.20 28.23 -9.24
N THR A 259 20.34 28.91 -9.07
CA THR A 259 21.30 29.19 -10.15
C THR A 259 22.53 28.27 -10.14
N ALA A 260 22.77 27.54 -9.04
CA ALA A 260 23.93 26.65 -8.93
C ALA A 260 23.78 25.41 -9.82
N ALA A 261 24.92 24.88 -10.27
CA ALA A 261 24.97 23.63 -11.02
C ALA A 261 24.53 22.44 -10.12
N TRP A 262 23.90 21.46 -10.76
CA TRP A 262 23.55 20.20 -10.10
C TRP A 262 24.80 19.35 -9.82
N THR A 263 24.90 18.84 -8.61
CA THR A 263 25.94 17.89 -8.19
C THR A 263 25.34 16.58 -7.70
N THR A 264 26.10 15.51 -7.83
CA THR A 264 25.76 14.20 -7.23
C THR A 264 26.35 14.00 -5.85
N THR A 265 27.20 14.95 -5.39
CA THR A 265 27.66 14.99 -4.01
C THR A 265 26.53 15.54 -3.13
N LEU A 266 25.96 14.68 -2.30
CA LEU A 266 24.84 15.03 -1.47
C LEU A 266 25.28 15.49 -0.08
N PRO A 267 24.76 16.61 0.44
CA PRO A 267 25.03 17.08 1.81
C PRO A 267 24.13 16.36 2.85
N VAL A 268 23.44 15.30 2.45
CA VAL A 268 22.53 14.50 3.26
C VAL A 268 22.79 13.01 3.06
N THR A 269 22.42 12.21 4.05
CA THR A 269 22.29 10.77 3.85
C THR A 269 20.90 10.45 3.31
N VAL A 270 20.81 9.49 2.43
CA VAL A 270 19.53 9.09 1.82
C VAL A 270 19.31 7.60 2.01
N GLU A 271 18.11 7.24 2.43
CA GLU A 271 17.62 5.87 2.44
C GLU A 271 16.42 5.73 1.50
N MET A 272 16.44 4.65 0.73
CA MET A 272 15.36 4.27 -0.18
C MET A 272 14.59 3.10 0.41
N PHE A 273 13.27 3.21 0.41
CA PHE A 273 12.36 2.16 0.87
C PHE A 273 11.40 1.83 -0.27
N LEU A 274 11.23 0.56 -0.54
CA LEU A 274 10.31 0.08 -1.56
C LEU A 274 9.45 -1.04 -0.98
N ASN A 275 8.14 -0.92 -1.15
CA ASN A 275 7.18 -2.00 -0.90
C ASN A 275 6.80 -2.60 -2.24
N PRO A 276 7.32 -3.77 -2.61
CA PRO A 276 6.94 -4.43 -3.84
C PRO A 276 5.44 -4.74 -3.88
N SER A 277 4.85 -4.64 -5.06
CA SER A 277 3.49 -5.10 -5.31
C SER A 277 3.52 -6.19 -6.37
N TYR A 278 2.64 -7.18 -6.23
CA TYR A 278 2.57 -8.37 -7.09
C TYR A 278 1.18 -8.47 -7.72
N TYR A 279 1.05 -9.36 -8.73
CA TYR A 279 -0.23 -9.66 -9.35
C TYR A 279 -1.04 -10.61 -8.52
#